data_c772f9343369137eeb47cd7c85da75e4
#
_entry.id   c772f9343369137eeb47cd7c85da75e4
#
_cell.length_a   1.000
_cell.length_b   1.000
_cell.length_c   1.000
_cell.angle_alpha   90.00
_cell.angle_beta   90.00
_cell.angle_gamma   90.00
#
_symmetry.space_group_name_H-M   'P 1'
#
loop_
_entity.id
_entity.type
_entity.pdbx_description
1 polymer ?
#
loop_
_entity_poly.entity_id
_entity_poly.type
_entity_poly.pdbx_seq_one_letter_code
_entity_poly.pdbx_strand_id
1 'polypeptide(L)'
;NIETDQDDSHTTHLDITTLQGRKGKVRARLFVLACGAIENPRLLLASSSKRKAGVGNAHDLVGRFFMEHLRTKFVAVPLSDSYPFRTAFSECENSLGKFLFGSRLADEVQRTRRIGNVGITSYTEGGEESATNAAFRIAKDVSSGNVPDNFSSEVLYVLRDLDALIVNARRRALMPGAETIENALVVLACEAEQVPNPNSRVSLSTRTDALGSPQANVDWQLHDIDLLTTQVAASVL
;
A
#
# COMPACT_ATOMS: atom_id res chain seq x y z
N ASN A 1 -1.03 -27.41 -4.82
CA ASN A 1 -1.17 -27.66 -6.25
C ASN A 1 -2.65 -27.70 -6.61
N ILE A 2 -3.04 -27.11 -7.75
CA ILE A 2 -4.42 -27.13 -8.27
C ILE A 2 -4.51 -28.28 -9.27
N GLU A 3 -5.36 -29.25 -9.00
CA GLU A 3 -5.56 -30.42 -9.86
C GLU A 3 -6.85 -30.29 -10.65
N THR A 4 -6.73 -30.48 -11.95
CA THR A 4 -7.84 -30.38 -12.91
C THR A 4 -8.28 -31.75 -13.44
N ASP A 5 -9.40 -31.83 -14.16
CA ASP A 5 -9.78 -32.99 -14.94
C ASP A 5 -8.88 -33.15 -16.20
N GLN A 6 -9.17 -34.16 -17.04
CA GLN A 6 -8.33 -34.47 -18.21
C GLN A 6 -8.31 -33.33 -19.26
N ASP A 7 -9.40 -32.59 -19.34
CA ASP A 7 -9.58 -31.54 -20.36
C ASP A 7 -9.23 -30.14 -19.83
N ASP A 8 -8.78 -30.03 -18.55
CA ASP A 8 -8.55 -28.78 -17.84
C ASP A 8 -9.81 -27.88 -17.72
N SER A 9 -10.98 -28.46 -17.82
CA SER A 9 -12.24 -27.72 -17.79
C SER A 9 -12.74 -27.47 -16.37
N HIS A 10 -12.35 -28.34 -15.41
CA HIS A 10 -12.77 -28.25 -14.01
C HIS A 10 -11.64 -28.56 -13.03
N THR A 11 -11.59 -27.79 -11.94
CA THR A 11 -10.74 -28.11 -10.80
C THR A 11 -11.36 -29.25 -10.00
N THR A 12 -10.64 -30.36 -9.88
CA THR A 12 -11.12 -31.55 -9.17
C THR A 12 -10.81 -31.51 -7.68
N HIS A 13 -9.65 -31.00 -7.29
CA HIS A 13 -9.22 -30.84 -5.90
C HIS A 13 -7.96 -29.97 -5.81
N LEU A 14 -7.63 -29.56 -4.60
CA LEU A 14 -6.34 -28.95 -4.28
C LEU A 14 -5.49 -29.95 -3.49
N ASP A 15 -4.25 -30.15 -3.89
CA ASP A 15 -3.24 -30.81 -3.07
C ASP A 15 -2.61 -29.77 -2.14
N ILE A 16 -2.66 -30.05 -0.85
CA ILE A 16 -2.12 -29.19 0.19
C ILE A 16 -0.99 -29.89 0.96
N THR A 17 -0.03 -29.11 1.44
CA THR A 17 1.09 -29.61 2.23
C THR A 17 1.36 -28.62 3.38
N THR A 18 1.61 -29.14 4.58
CA THR A 18 2.04 -28.31 5.72
C THR A 18 3.57 -28.21 5.78
N LEU A 19 4.09 -27.23 6.52
CA LEU A 19 5.54 -27.10 6.77
C LEU A 19 6.15 -28.35 7.46
N GLN A 20 5.34 -29.15 8.15
CA GLN A 20 5.75 -30.43 8.76
C GLN A 20 5.68 -31.61 7.77
N GLY A 21 5.41 -31.35 6.47
CA GLY A 21 5.35 -32.36 5.42
C GLY A 21 4.06 -33.18 5.39
N ARG A 22 3.03 -32.85 6.17
CA ARG A 22 1.72 -33.52 6.10
C ARG A 22 1.03 -33.13 4.81
N LYS A 23 0.54 -34.10 4.05
CA LYS A 23 -0.17 -33.92 2.79
C LYS A 23 -1.66 -34.16 2.95
N GLY A 24 -2.47 -33.45 2.20
CA GLY A 24 -3.91 -33.60 2.19
C GLY A 24 -4.52 -33.16 0.86
N LYS A 25 -5.80 -33.45 0.67
CA LYS A 25 -6.59 -33.04 -0.49
C LYS A 25 -7.83 -32.29 -0.03
N VAL A 26 -8.10 -31.16 -0.68
CA VAL A 26 -9.33 -30.39 -0.46
C VAL A 26 -10.21 -30.51 -1.70
N ARG A 27 -11.45 -30.93 -1.51
CA ARG A 27 -12.46 -31.00 -2.57
C ARG A 27 -13.59 -30.04 -2.26
N ALA A 28 -14.05 -29.32 -3.28
CA ALA A 28 -15.15 -28.38 -3.18
C ALA A 28 -15.90 -28.32 -4.52
N ARG A 29 -17.12 -27.79 -4.49
CA ARG A 29 -17.87 -27.51 -5.72
C ARG A 29 -17.37 -26.28 -6.46
N LEU A 30 -16.75 -25.37 -5.73
CA LEU A 30 -16.18 -24.11 -6.25
C LEU A 30 -14.90 -23.80 -5.50
N PHE A 31 -13.89 -23.36 -6.20
CA PHE A 31 -12.64 -22.84 -5.66
C PHE A 31 -12.48 -21.37 -6.03
N VAL A 32 -12.08 -20.55 -5.07
CA VAL A 32 -11.80 -19.12 -5.27
C VAL A 32 -10.34 -18.86 -4.95
N LEU A 33 -9.58 -18.38 -5.94
CA LEU A 33 -8.22 -17.89 -5.73
C LEU A 33 -8.28 -16.41 -5.34
N ALA A 34 -8.04 -16.12 -4.06
CA ALA A 34 -8.06 -14.78 -3.49
C ALA A 34 -6.75 -14.45 -2.77
N CYS A 35 -5.61 -14.84 -3.37
CA CYS A 35 -4.28 -14.74 -2.76
C CYS A 35 -3.50 -13.48 -3.22
N GLY A 36 -4.13 -12.58 -3.95
CA GLY A 36 -3.51 -11.35 -4.48
C GLY A 36 -2.85 -11.51 -5.85
N ALA A 37 -2.41 -10.39 -6.41
CA ALA A 37 -1.96 -10.27 -7.80
C ALA A 37 -0.66 -11.03 -8.10
N ILE A 38 0.15 -11.37 -7.09
CA ILE A 38 1.41 -12.12 -7.23
C ILE A 38 1.18 -13.61 -7.00
N GLU A 39 0.48 -13.97 -5.91
CA GLU A 39 0.32 -15.38 -5.54
C GLU A 39 -0.70 -16.13 -6.41
N ASN A 40 -1.77 -15.47 -6.89
CA ASN A 40 -2.70 -16.13 -7.81
C ASN A 40 -2.02 -16.65 -9.09
N PRO A 41 -1.27 -15.83 -9.86
CA PRO A 41 -0.53 -16.35 -11.00
C PRO A 41 0.58 -17.33 -10.62
N ARG A 42 1.28 -17.15 -9.49
CA ARG A 42 2.27 -18.11 -9.00
C ARG A 42 1.65 -19.48 -8.80
N LEU A 43 0.52 -19.57 -8.12
CA LEU A 43 -0.19 -20.82 -7.86
C LEU A 43 -0.66 -21.50 -9.16
N LEU A 44 -1.21 -20.72 -10.09
CA LEU A 44 -1.64 -21.24 -11.40
C LEU A 44 -0.46 -21.79 -12.21
N LEU A 45 0.62 -21.04 -12.29
CA LEU A 45 1.84 -21.45 -13.03
C LEU A 45 2.53 -22.65 -12.36
N ALA A 46 2.60 -22.69 -11.02
CA ALA A 46 3.20 -23.79 -10.28
C ALA A 46 2.34 -25.08 -10.31
N SER A 47 1.05 -24.96 -10.65
CA SER A 47 0.14 -26.11 -10.78
C SER A 47 0.28 -26.74 -12.18
N SER A 48 1.42 -27.38 -12.41
CA SER A 48 1.88 -27.88 -13.72
C SER A 48 1.90 -29.42 -13.81
N SER A 49 1.17 -30.11 -12.94
CA SER A 49 1.14 -31.57 -12.90
C SER A 49 0.73 -32.21 -14.24
N LYS A 50 -0.21 -31.62 -14.94
CA LYS A 50 -0.68 -32.09 -16.25
C LYS A 50 -0.20 -31.24 -17.43
N ARG A 51 -0.07 -29.94 -17.24
CA ARG A 51 0.42 -29.01 -18.29
C ARG A 51 1.62 -28.23 -17.80
N LYS A 52 2.73 -28.34 -18.49
CA LYS A 52 3.97 -27.63 -18.14
C LYS A 52 3.81 -26.10 -18.07
N ALA A 53 2.85 -25.54 -18.81
CA ALA A 53 2.57 -24.11 -18.82
C ALA A 53 1.80 -23.62 -17.57
N GLY A 54 1.26 -24.53 -16.77
CA GLY A 54 0.39 -24.22 -15.63
C GLY A 54 -1.10 -24.23 -15.97
N VAL A 55 -1.93 -24.18 -14.94
CA VAL A 55 -3.40 -24.18 -15.07
C VAL A 55 -3.88 -22.86 -15.70
N GLY A 56 -4.76 -22.97 -16.70
CA GLY A 56 -5.34 -21.80 -17.38
C GLY A 56 -4.37 -21.02 -18.28
N ASN A 57 -3.14 -21.49 -18.47
CA ASN A 57 -2.08 -20.74 -19.18
C ASN A 57 -1.80 -21.24 -20.61
N ALA A 58 -2.81 -21.76 -21.30
CA ALA A 58 -2.67 -22.26 -22.68
C ALA A 58 -2.17 -21.20 -23.68
N HIS A 59 -2.44 -19.93 -23.40
CA HIS A 59 -2.09 -18.77 -24.25
C HIS A 59 -0.98 -17.88 -23.66
N ASP A 60 -0.26 -18.36 -22.65
CA ASP A 60 0.83 -17.60 -21.96
C ASP A 60 0.34 -16.23 -21.41
N LEU A 61 -0.89 -16.17 -20.89
CA LEU A 61 -1.46 -14.95 -20.33
C LEU A 61 -1.36 -14.88 -18.81
N VAL A 62 -1.24 -16.02 -18.13
CA VAL A 62 -1.13 -16.05 -16.66
C VAL A 62 0.13 -15.35 -16.21
N GLY A 63 -0.03 -14.37 -15.32
CA GLY A 63 1.05 -13.54 -14.81
C GLY A 63 1.45 -12.36 -15.69
N ARG A 64 0.96 -12.25 -16.94
CA ARG A 64 1.23 -11.07 -17.77
C ARG A 64 0.41 -9.87 -17.33
N PHE A 65 0.80 -8.68 -17.80
CA PHE A 65 0.15 -7.39 -17.48
C PHE A 65 0.14 -7.12 -15.97
N PHE A 66 1.20 -7.50 -15.26
CA PHE A 66 1.33 -7.12 -13.87
C PHE A 66 1.45 -5.60 -13.77
N MET A 67 0.54 -5.00 -13.01
CA MET A 67 0.44 -3.55 -12.82
C MET A 67 0.35 -3.22 -11.33
N GLU A 68 0.96 -2.09 -10.96
CA GLU A 68 0.87 -1.50 -9.63
C GLU A 68 0.81 0.02 -9.77
N HIS A 69 0.25 0.71 -8.80
CA HIS A 69 0.24 2.18 -8.81
C HIS A 69 1.65 2.74 -8.63
N LEU A 70 2.02 3.69 -9.50
CA LEU A 70 3.21 4.51 -9.25
C LEU A 70 2.89 5.51 -8.15
N ARG A 71 3.48 5.28 -6.99
CA ARG A 71 3.35 6.19 -5.85
C ARG A 71 4.54 7.13 -5.80
N THR A 72 4.27 8.43 -5.83
CA THR A 72 5.31 9.46 -5.79
C THR A 72 4.91 10.56 -4.82
N LYS A 73 5.84 10.97 -3.95
CA LYS A 73 5.69 12.16 -3.10
C LYS A 73 6.08 13.38 -3.92
N PHE A 74 5.22 14.38 -4.00
CA PHE A 74 5.49 15.59 -4.78
C PHE A 74 5.98 16.72 -3.92
N VAL A 75 5.26 17.00 -2.85
CA VAL A 75 5.46 18.16 -2.00
C VAL A 75 5.31 17.73 -0.55
N ALA A 76 6.18 18.24 0.30
CA ALA A 76 6.04 18.17 1.74
C ALA A 76 6.11 19.58 2.31
N VAL A 77 5.05 20.02 2.98
CA VAL A 77 4.98 21.34 3.61
C VAL A 77 4.79 21.22 5.11
N PRO A 78 5.36 22.13 5.92
CA PRO A 78 5.11 22.14 7.36
C PRO A 78 3.61 22.16 7.65
N LEU A 79 3.20 21.43 8.66
CA LEU A 79 1.78 21.32 9.02
C LEU A 79 1.18 22.70 9.37
N SER A 80 1.99 23.62 9.92
CA SER A 80 1.62 25.01 10.20
C SER A 80 1.14 25.76 8.96
N ASP A 81 1.77 25.50 7.79
CA ASP A 81 1.53 26.22 6.54
C ASP A 81 0.58 25.45 5.60
N SER A 82 0.08 24.30 6.05
CA SER A 82 -0.68 23.35 5.24
C SER A 82 -2.18 23.58 5.22
N TYR A 83 -2.68 24.68 5.81
CA TYR A 83 -4.13 24.92 5.96
C TYR A 83 -4.96 24.73 4.67
N PRO A 84 -4.55 25.24 3.50
CA PRO A 84 -5.29 25.03 2.26
C PRO A 84 -5.38 23.55 1.86
N PHE A 85 -4.29 22.81 2.01
CA PHE A 85 -4.22 21.39 1.67
C PHE A 85 -5.05 20.54 2.63
N ARG A 86 -5.02 20.84 3.92
CA ARG A 86 -5.83 20.12 4.93
C ARG A 86 -7.31 20.26 4.65
N THR A 87 -7.76 21.43 4.23
CA THR A 87 -9.17 21.65 3.90
C THR A 87 -9.58 20.88 2.65
N ALA A 88 -8.69 20.80 1.65
CA ALA A 88 -8.96 20.15 0.37
C ALA A 88 -8.88 18.60 0.44
N PHE A 89 -8.09 18.05 1.37
CA PHE A 89 -7.77 16.62 1.41
C PHE A 89 -8.02 16.00 2.80
N SER A 90 -8.89 16.59 3.62
CA SER A 90 -9.19 16.06 4.96
C SER A 90 -10.02 14.79 4.91
N GLU A 91 -9.81 13.93 5.90
CA GLU A 91 -10.76 12.86 6.19
C GLU A 91 -12.09 13.46 6.64
N CYS A 92 -13.18 12.91 6.14
CA CYS A 92 -14.53 13.21 6.58
C CYS A 92 -15.18 11.93 7.11
N GLU A 93 -15.81 12.01 8.29
CA GLU A 93 -16.56 10.91 8.86
C GLU A 93 -18.04 11.32 8.97
N ASN A 94 -18.92 10.45 8.49
CA ASN A 94 -20.35 10.61 8.63
C ASN A 94 -21.02 9.26 8.93
N SER A 95 -22.36 9.23 8.96
CA SER A 95 -23.14 8.00 9.21
C SER A 95 -22.90 6.86 8.20
N LEU A 96 -22.33 7.14 7.05
CA LEU A 96 -21.99 6.16 6.00
C LEU A 96 -20.56 5.62 6.13
N GLY A 97 -19.69 6.26 6.96
CA GLY A 97 -18.32 5.83 7.18
C GLY A 97 -17.31 6.96 7.12
N LYS A 98 -16.04 6.55 7.03
CA LYS A 98 -14.91 7.46 6.81
C LYS A 98 -14.60 7.59 5.33
N PHE A 99 -14.41 8.83 4.88
CA PHE A 99 -14.08 9.18 3.50
C PHE A 99 -12.78 9.98 3.47
N LEU A 100 -11.88 9.61 2.58
CA LEU A 100 -10.71 10.40 2.26
C LEU A 100 -10.99 11.16 0.95
N PHE A 101 -10.88 12.48 1.00
CA PHE A 101 -10.97 13.28 -0.21
C PHE A 101 -9.61 13.32 -0.90
N GLY A 102 -9.64 13.10 -2.23
CA GLY A 102 -8.50 13.24 -3.10
C GLY A 102 -8.86 14.07 -4.31
N SER A 103 -7.86 14.57 -5.00
CA SER A 103 -8.00 15.22 -6.30
C SER A 103 -7.53 14.28 -7.40
N ARG A 104 -7.93 14.57 -8.62
CA ARG A 104 -7.38 13.95 -9.83
C ARG A 104 -7.18 15.00 -10.89
N LEU A 105 -6.35 14.72 -11.87
CA LEU A 105 -6.22 15.60 -13.02
C LEU A 105 -7.53 15.66 -13.81
N ALA A 106 -7.90 16.85 -14.25
CA ALA A 106 -9.07 17.04 -15.10
C ALA A 106 -8.95 16.20 -16.38
N ASP A 107 -10.07 15.69 -16.88
CA ASP A 107 -10.12 14.85 -18.08
C ASP A 107 -9.53 15.55 -19.31
N GLU A 108 -9.68 16.88 -19.39
CA GLU A 108 -9.12 17.69 -20.47
C GLU A 108 -7.58 17.68 -20.46
N VAL A 109 -6.97 17.78 -19.26
CA VAL A 109 -5.51 17.71 -19.10
C VAL A 109 -5.02 16.33 -19.53
N GLN A 110 -5.68 15.26 -19.04
CA GLN A 110 -5.31 13.89 -19.39
C GLN A 110 -5.36 13.66 -20.91
N ARG A 111 -6.44 14.08 -21.58
CA ARG A 111 -6.60 13.95 -23.04
C ARG A 111 -5.60 14.77 -23.83
N THR A 112 -5.42 16.05 -23.46
CA THR A 112 -4.52 16.97 -24.17
C THR A 112 -3.07 16.54 -24.03
N ARG A 113 -2.67 16.09 -22.84
CA ARG A 113 -1.30 15.63 -22.56
C ARG A 113 -1.09 14.15 -22.91
N ARG A 114 -2.15 13.42 -23.27
CA ARG A 114 -2.13 11.96 -23.58
C ARG A 114 -1.48 11.13 -22.50
N ILE A 115 -1.93 11.35 -21.27
CA ILE A 115 -1.41 10.68 -20.06
C ILE A 115 -2.50 9.81 -19.43
N GLY A 116 -2.07 8.95 -18.50
CA GLY A 116 -2.95 8.11 -17.70
C GLY A 116 -3.69 8.91 -16.62
N ASN A 117 -4.54 8.23 -15.88
CA ASN A 117 -5.21 8.80 -14.72
C ASN A 117 -4.28 8.82 -13.50
N VAL A 118 -4.49 9.78 -12.61
CA VAL A 118 -3.73 9.91 -11.38
C VAL A 118 -4.59 10.47 -10.26
N GLY A 119 -4.60 9.77 -9.14
CA GLY A 119 -5.16 10.27 -7.89
C GLY A 119 -4.11 11.03 -7.09
N ILE A 120 -4.53 12.13 -6.44
CA ILE A 120 -3.68 12.93 -5.58
C ILE A 120 -4.31 12.95 -4.20
N THR A 121 -3.55 12.53 -3.20
CA THR A 121 -3.97 12.45 -1.81
C THR A 121 -2.98 13.20 -0.92
N SER A 122 -3.39 13.52 0.29
CA SER A 122 -2.48 14.03 1.31
C SER A 122 -2.48 13.12 2.53
N TYR A 123 -1.35 13.08 3.21
CA TYR A 123 -1.21 12.44 4.51
C TYR A 123 -0.17 13.20 5.34
N THR A 124 -0.23 13.01 6.64
CA THR A 124 0.75 13.61 7.55
C THR A 124 1.91 12.66 7.74
N GLU A 125 3.14 13.16 7.59
CA GLU A 125 4.37 12.41 7.82
C GLU A 125 5.23 13.12 8.87
N GLY A 126 5.87 12.36 9.74
CA GLY A 126 6.67 12.92 10.83
C GLY A 126 5.84 13.27 12.05
N GLY A 127 6.44 14.03 12.95
CA GLY A 127 5.81 14.40 14.23
C GLY A 127 5.87 13.31 15.30
N GLU A 128 6.41 12.12 15.01
CA GLU A 128 6.59 11.07 16.01
C GLU A 128 7.60 11.47 17.09
N GLU A 129 8.62 12.22 16.72
CA GLU A 129 9.68 12.75 17.61
C GLU A 129 9.36 14.15 18.14
N SER A 130 8.10 14.44 18.43
CA SER A 130 7.70 15.72 19.00
C SER A 130 7.62 15.67 20.52
N ALA A 131 7.87 16.81 21.20
CA ALA A 131 7.73 16.95 22.64
C ALA A 131 6.33 16.54 23.12
N THR A 132 5.30 16.86 22.34
CA THR A 132 3.92 16.53 22.66
C THR A 132 3.65 15.03 22.58
N ASN A 133 4.15 14.36 21.54
CA ASN A 133 3.97 12.90 21.39
C ASN A 133 4.82 12.16 22.43
N ALA A 134 6.02 12.61 22.73
CA ALA A 134 6.85 12.09 23.80
C ALA A 134 6.14 12.18 25.16
N ALA A 135 5.59 13.35 25.50
CA ALA A 135 4.82 13.54 26.74
C ALA A 135 3.60 12.61 26.81
N PHE A 136 2.92 12.39 25.68
CA PHE A 136 1.78 11.47 25.60
C PHE A 136 2.16 10.00 25.80
N ARG A 137 3.27 9.55 25.18
CA ARG A 137 3.78 8.18 25.36
C ARG A 137 4.17 7.96 26.84
N ILE A 138 4.91 8.89 27.43
CA ILE A 138 5.27 8.85 28.86
C ILE A 138 4.01 8.75 29.72
N ALA A 139 3.02 9.64 29.51
CA ALA A 139 1.79 9.66 30.30
C ALA A 139 1.00 8.37 30.19
N LYS A 140 0.89 7.81 28.96
CA LYS A 140 0.20 6.55 28.69
C LYS A 140 0.89 5.38 29.40
N ASP A 141 2.20 5.25 29.30
CA ASP A 141 2.93 4.14 29.89
C ASP A 141 2.91 4.22 31.42
N VAL A 142 3.14 5.40 31.98
CA VAL A 142 3.04 5.62 33.44
C VAL A 142 1.64 5.33 33.96
N SER A 143 0.59 5.73 33.24
CA SER A 143 -0.81 5.42 33.63
C SER A 143 -1.11 3.92 33.61
N SER A 144 -0.38 3.16 32.81
CA SER A 144 -0.46 1.70 32.71
C SER A 144 0.49 0.97 33.68
N GLY A 145 1.22 1.70 34.53
CA GLY A 145 2.17 1.14 35.50
C GLY A 145 3.52 0.73 34.88
N ASN A 146 3.82 1.16 33.67
CA ASN A 146 5.06 0.85 32.95
C ASN A 146 5.96 2.08 32.85
N VAL A 147 7.27 1.83 32.70
CA VAL A 147 8.23 2.86 32.32
C VAL A 147 8.58 2.62 30.86
N PRO A 148 8.50 3.63 29.95
CA PRO A 148 8.89 3.46 28.56
C PRO A 148 10.32 2.95 28.39
N ASP A 149 10.56 2.04 27.46
CA ASP A 149 11.89 1.50 27.17
C ASP A 149 12.90 2.61 26.80
N ASN A 150 12.41 3.69 26.18
CA ASN A 150 13.20 4.85 25.75
C ASN A 150 12.94 6.10 26.60
N PHE A 151 12.67 5.94 27.91
CA PHE A 151 12.28 7.03 28.80
C PHE A 151 13.21 8.24 28.76
N SER A 152 14.54 8.03 28.72
CA SER A 152 15.53 9.11 28.67
C SER A 152 15.45 9.93 27.38
N SER A 153 15.26 9.30 26.24
CA SER A 153 15.08 10.00 24.95
C SER A 153 13.75 10.73 24.89
N GLU A 154 12.67 10.13 25.39
CA GLU A 154 11.35 10.77 25.45
C GLU A 154 11.39 12.04 26.34
N VAL A 155 12.05 11.98 27.49
CA VAL A 155 12.24 13.15 28.36
C VAL A 155 13.06 14.22 27.66
N LEU A 156 14.10 13.85 26.90
CA LEU A 156 14.90 14.82 26.14
C LEU A 156 14.07 15.54 25.07
N TYR A 157 13.16 14.85 24.37
CA TYR A 157 12.23 15.49 23.42
C TYR A 157 11.32 16.49 24.11
N VAL A 158 10.76 16.13 25.28
CA VAL A 158 9.90 17.04 26.07
C VAL A 158 10.68 18.28 26.52
N LEU A 159 11.91 18.12 27.01
CA LEU A 159 12.73 19.24 27.51
C LEU A 159 13.23 20.15 26.39
N ARG A 160 13.46 19.59 25.19
CA ARG A 160 13.98 20.33 24.04
C ARG A 160 13.00 21.36 23.50
N ASP A 161 11.69 21.03 23.52
CA ASP A 161 10.63 21.82 22.87
C ASP A 161 9.45 22.06 23.82
N LEU A 162 9.70 22.55 25.04
CA LEU A 162 8.68 22.85 26.05
C LEU A 162 7.66 23.90 25.56
N ASP A 163 8.11 24.88 24.77
CA ASP A 163 7.23 25.91 24.22
C ASP A 163 6.21 25.31 23.25
N ALA A 164 6.65 24.42 22.40
CA ALA A 164 5.77 23.70 21.48
C ALA A 164 4.77 22.80 22.23
N LEU A 165 5.20 22.17 23.31
CA LEU A 165 4.30 21.40 24.18
C LEU A 165 3.16 22.27 24.73
N ILE A 166 3.48 23.48 25.22
CA ILE A 166 2.49 24.41 25.77
C ILE A 166 1.53 24.88 24.68
N VAL A 167 2.05 25.23 23.50
CA VAL A 167 1.23 25.65 22.36
C VAL A 167 0.27 24.55 21.93
N ASN A 168 0.76 23.32 21.79
CA ASN A 168 -0.05 22.19 21.37
C ASN A 168 -1.06 21.75 22.44
N ALA A 169 -0.72 21.82 23.73
CA ALA A 169 -1.66 21.57 24.82
C ALA A 169 -2.80 22.57 24.81
N ARG A 170 -2.52 23.86 24.62
CA ARG A 170 -3.54 24.91 24.46
C ARG A 170 -4.41 24.67 23.24
N ARG A 171 -3.80 24.31 22.11
CA ARG A 171 -4.53 24.03 20.88
C ARG A 171 -5.48 22.84 21.02
N ARG A 172 -5.03 21.74 21.63
CA ARG A 172 -5.89 20.57 21.90
C ARG A 172 -7.05 20.89 22.82
N ALA A 173 -6.83 21.76 23.82
CA ALA A 173 -7.89 22.20 24.71
C ALA A 173 -8.95 23.06 24.00
N LEU A 174 -8.53 23.87 23.01
CA LEU A 174 -9.42 24.75 22.25
C LEU A 174 -10.02 24.09 21.01
N MET A 175 -9.33 23.08 20.44
CA MET A 175 -9.72 22.37 19.23
C MET A 175 -9.50 20.85 19.42
N PRO A 176 -10.46 20.15 20.05
CA PRO A 176 -10.38 18.70 20.21
C PRO A 176 -10.22 18.00 18.84
N GLY A 177 -9.22 17.12 18.72
CA GLY A 177 -8.88 16.44 17.46
C GLY A 177 -7.85 17.16 16.57
N ALA A 178 -7.36 18.35 16.97
CA ALA A 178 -6.25 18.98 16.25
C ALA A 178 -4.96 18.17 16.39
N GLU A 179 -4.32 17.90 15.25
CA GLU A 179 -3.00 17.23 15.23
C GLU A 179 -1.88 18.10 15.79
N THR A 180 -0.83 17.47 16.28
CA THR A 180 0.40 18.16 16.71
C THR A 180 1.11 18.80 15.52
N ILE A 181 1.59 20.03 15.70
CA ILE A 181 2.22 20.83 14.64
C ILE A 181 3.72 20.58 14.54
N GLU A 182 4.33 20.05 15.62
CA GLU A 182 5.78 19.89 15.71
C GLU A 182 6.31 18.89 14.69
N ASN A 183 7.27 19.33 13.88
CA ASN A 183 8.00 18.51 12.91
C ASN A 183 7.14 17.65 11.96
N ALA A 184 5.84 17.88 11.93
CA ALA A 184 4.95 17.18 11.02
C ALA A 184 4.87 17.89 9.68
N LEU A 185 4.90 17.10 8.62
CA LEU A 185 4.76 17.57 7.24
C LEU A 185 3.45 17.04 6.67
N VAL A 186 2.74 17.87 5.94
CA VAL A 186 1.68 17.40 5.03
C VAL A 186 2.34 17.07 3.70
N VAL A 187 2.24 15.80 3.33
CA VAL A 187 2.81 15.30 2.07
C VAL A 187 1.68 15.16 1.07
N LEU A 188 1.86 15.78 -0.10
CA LEU A 188 1.03 15.50 -1.27
C LEU A 188 1.68 14.36 -2.05
N ALA A 189 0.93 13.30 -2.25
CA ALA A 189 1.36 12.14 -2.99
C ALA A 189 0.40 11.86 -4.14
N CYS A 190 0.93 11.30 -5.21
CA CYS A 190 0.10 10.75 -6.28
C CYS A 190 0.17 9.23 -6.32
N GLU A 191 -0.91 8.67 -6.83
CA GLU A 191 -1.04 7.29 -7.23
C GLU A 191 -1.48 7.28 -8.70
N ALA A 192 -0.52 7.05 -9.61
CA ALA A 192 -0.80 7.01 -11.04
C ALA A 192 -1.17 5.60 -11.49
N GLU A 193 -2.17 5.49 -12.35
CA GLU A 193 -2.49 4.24 -13.05
C GLU A 193 -1.39 3.91 -14.04
N GLN A 194 -1.07 2.63 -14.14
CA GLN A 194 -0.10 2.12 -15.10
C GLN A 194 -0.80 1.69 -16.40
N VAL A 195 -0.16 1.95 -17.54
CA VAL A 195 -0.62 1.44 -18.83
C VAL A 195 -0.29 -0.06 -18.92
N PRO A 196 -1.24 -0.92 -19.37
CA PRO A 196 -1.01 -2.35 -19.50
C PRO A 196 0.22 -2.69 -20.36
N ASN A 197 1.20 -3.39 -19.78
CA ASN A 197 2.41 -3.85 -20.45
C ASN A 197 2.45 -5.39 -20.45
N PRO A 198 2.39 -6.06 -21.62
CA PRO A 198 2.42 -7.53 -21.69
C PRO A 198 3.74 -8.13 -21.21
N ASN A 199 4.81 -7.35 -21.18
CA ASN A 199 6.13 -7.79 -20.70
C ASN A 199 6.29 -7.65 -19.20
N SER A 200 5.48 -6.79 -18.55
CA SER A 200 5.40 -6.72 -17.10
C SER A 200 4.67 -7.95 -16.57
N ARG A 201 5.36 -8.82 -15.83
CA ARG A 201 4.79 -10.12 -15.50
C ARG A 201 5.29 -10.74 -14.20
N VAL A 202 4.42 -11.59 -13.65
CA VAL A 202 4.77 -12.57 -12.62
C VAL A 202 5.10 -13.90 -13.32
N SER A 203 6.24 -14.47 -13.00
CA SER A 203 6.70 -15.78 -13.49
C SER A 203 7.20 -16.64 -12.33
N LEU A 204 7.59 -17.89 -12.61
CA LEU A 204 8.21 -18.74 -11.60
C LEU A 204 9.72 -18.55 -11.58
N SER A 205 10.28 -18.45 -10.39
CA SER A 205 11.73 -18.49 -10.13
C SER A 205 12.23 -19.92 -10.12
N THR A 206 13.53 -20.11 -10.34
CA THR A 206 14.23 -21.37 -10.07
C THR A 206 14.41 -21.66 -8.57
N ARG A 207 14.24 -20.65 -7.72
CA ARG A 207 14.28 -20.81 -6.26
C ARG A 207 12.95 -21.35 -5.76
N THR A 208 12.99 -22.14 -4.68
CA THR A 208 11.80 -22.70 -4.04
C THR A 208 11.59 -22.11 -2.66
N ASP A 209 10.34 -22.16 -2.19
CA ASP A 209 9.97 -21.87 -0.82
C ASP A 209 10.22 -23.06 0.12
N ALA A 210 9.86 -22.93 1.40
CA ALA A 210 10.03 -23.97 2.42
C ALA A 210 9.19 -25.24 2.16
N LEU A 211 8.21 -25.18 1.25
CA LEU A 211 7.39 -26.31 0.83
C LEU A 211 7.89 -26.94 -0.47
N GLY A 212 8.99 -26.46 -1.03
CA GLY A 212 9.54 -26.91 -2.31
C GLY A 212 8.80 -26.38 -3.54
N SER A 213 7.87 -25.43 -3.35
CA SER A 213 7.17 -24.78 -4.47
C SER A 213 8.00 -23.62 -5.06
N PRO A 214 8.03 -23.45 -6.39
CA PRO A 214 8.72 -22.32 -7.01
C PRO A 214 8.25 -20.97 -6.45
N GLN A 215 9.19 -20.07 -6.14
CA GLN A 215 8.89 -18.71 -5.72
C GLN A 215 8.42 -17.86 -6.90
N ALA A 216 7.66 -16.80 -6.63
CA ALA A 216 7.34 -15.80 -7.63
C ALA A 216 8.58 -15.00 -8.02
N ASN A 217 8.71 -14.71 -9.32
CA ASN A 217 9.60 -13.69 -9.86
C ASN A 217 8.72 -12.61 -10.49
N VAL A 218 8.86 -11.37 -10.03
CA VAL A 218 8.12 -10.22 -10.54
C VAL A 218 9.04 -9.38 -11.39
N ASP A 219 8.77 -9.31 -12.69
CA ASP A 219 9.40 -8.40 -13.64
C ASP A 219 8.42 -7.28 -13.94
N TRP A 220 8.51 -6.20 -13.15
CA TRP A 220 7.64 -5.05 -13.28
C TRP A 220 8.25 -4.03 -14.23
N GLN A 221 7.57 -3.76 -15.32
CA GLN A 221 8.04 -2.87 -16.37
C GLN A 221 7.06 -1.72 -16.60
N LEU A 222 7.58 -0.51 -16.62
CA LEU A 222 6.85 0.71 -16.88
C LEU A 222 7.03 1.16 -18.33
N HIS A 223 6.07 1.92 -18.84
CA HIS A 223 6.18 2.70 -20.07
C HIS A 223 6.54 4.16 -19.77
N ASP A 224 7.11 4.87 -20.74
CA ASP A 224 7.43 6.29 -20.62
C ASP A 224 6.19 7.13 -20.26
N ILE A 225 5.01 6.74 -20.72
CA ILE A 225 3.75 7.41 -20.41
C ILE A 225 3.40 7.31 -18.91
N ASP A 226 3.78 6.24 -18.23
CA ASP A 226 3.54 6.09 -16.79
C ASP A 226 4.33 7.13 -16.00
N LEU A 227 5.61 7.34 -16.37
CA LEU A 227 6.48 8.37 -15.80
C LEU A 227 6.01 9.78 -16.19
N LEU A 228 5.64 9.98 -17.44
CA LEU A 228 5.10 11.25 -17.91
C LEU A 228 3.83 11.65 -17.14
N THR A 229 2.96 10.69 -16.83
CA THR A 229 1.75 10.94 -16.05
C THR A 229 2.08 11.54 -14.67
N THR A 230 3.05 10.97 -13.96
CA THR A 230 3.48 11.51 -12.67
C THR A 230 4.14 12.88 -12.78
N GLN A 231 4.95 13.12 -13.82
CA GLN A 231 5.60 14.41 -14.07
C GLN A 231 4.58 15.52 -14.37
N VAL A 232 3.59 15.23 -15.20
CA VAL A 232 2.52 16.20 -15.50
C VAL A 232 1.70 16.48 -14.25
N ALA A 233 1.36 15.47 -13.46
CA ALA A 233 0.67 15.66 -12.19
C ALA A 233 1.44 16.60 -11.26
N ALA A 234 2.75 16.40 -11.12
CA ALA A 234 3.61 17.27 -10.32
C ALA A 234 3.70 18.71 -10.85
N SER A 235 3.55 18.93 -12.16
CA SER A 235 3.64 20.25 -12.77
C SER A 235 2.35 21.07 -12.67
N VAL A 236 1.24 20.44 -12.35
CA VAL A 236 -0.10 21.07 -12.26
C VAL A 236 -0.44 21.44 -10.82
N LEU A 237 0.22 20.80 -9.84
CA LEU A 237 0.09 21.09 -8.40
C LEU A 237 0.87 22.33 -8.00
#